data_120511e0fc125f3357821329da726059
#
_entry.id   120511e0fc125f3357821329da726059
#
_cell.length_a   1.000
_cell.length_b   1.000
_cell.length_c   1.000
_cell.angle_alpha   90.00
_cell.angle_beta   90.00
_cell.angle_gamma   90.00
#
_symmetry.space_group_name_H-M   'P 1'
#
loop_
_entity.id
_entity.type
_entity.pdbx_description
1 polymer ?
#
loop_
_entity_poly.entity_id
_entity_poly.type
_entity_poly.pdbx_seq_one_letter_code
_entity_poly.pdbx_strand_id
1 'polypeptide(L)'
;MPYEYKKLFISLKKKEMDTVIREIFEKHPNNVSHYESLLSAKGNMESFFGSGNANTSELILNPDFENPGIAFNEESVKALFNEAEKHIGKKYVFGANGPNNFDCSSFVCWSFTHSGVKNMPRTTAYDIYKSYCKPISKSEAKAGDIIFFKNTYKSGTPISHVGIYAGDGMMIHAGNPIRFVSINTPYWKEHFYGFGRVR
;
A
#
# COMPACT_ATOMS: atom_id res chain seq x y z
N MET A 1 4.28 -3.11 33.45
CA MET A 1 3.57 -3.64 32.25
C MET A 1 2.37 -4.43 32.76
N PRO A 2 1.11 -4.10 32.38
CA PRO A 2 -0.09 -4.81 32.82
C PRO A 2 0.00 -6.30 32.48
N TYR A 3 -0.62 -7.13 33.31
CA TYR A 3 -0.59 -8.61 33.20
C TYR A 3 -1.06 -9.13 31.83
N GLU A 4 -2.02 -8.46 31.23
CA GLU A 4 -2.54 -8.82 29.91
C GLU A 4 -1.51 -8.67 28.78
N TYR A 5 -0.65 -7.65 28.84
CA TYR A 5 0.44 -7.48 27.87
C TYR A 5 1.53 -8.54 27.98
N LYS A 6 1.81 -9.03 29.20
CA LYS A 6 2.71 -10.15 29.40
C LYS A 6 2.17 -11.44 28.79
N LYS A 7 0.86 -11.68 28.92
CA LYS A 7 0.19 -12.85 28.36
C LYS A 7 0.18 -12.82 26.83
N LEU A 8 -0.05 -11.64 26.25
CA LEU A 8 0.04 -11.40 24.81
C LEU A 8 1.46 -11.64 24.29
N PHE A 9 2.49 -11.14 24.99
CA PHE A 9 3.89 -11.31 24.60
C PHE A 9 4.36 -12.76 24.64
N ILE A 10 3.88 -13.55 25.58
CA ILE A 10 4.15 -15.00 25.69
C ILE A 10 3.42 -15.77 24.61
N SER A 11 2.21 -15.37 24.23
CA SER A 11 1.46 -15.97 23.11
C SER A 11 2.13 -15.69 21.77
N LEU A 12 2.64 -14.47 21.54
CA LEU A 12 3.39 -14.09 20.35
C LEU A 12 4.70 -14.88 20.18
N LYS A 13 5.30 -15.38 21.26
CA LYS A 13 6.48 -16.24 21.19
C LYS A 13 6.17 -17.71 20.87
N LYS A 14 4.93 -18.15 21.02
CA LYS A 14 4.53 -19.56 20.86
C LYS A 14 3.73 -19.86 19.61
N LYS A 15 3.17 -18.85 18.96
CA LYS A 15 2.37 -18.96 17.73
C LYS A 15 2.91 -18.03 16.67
N GLU A 16 2.72 -18.38 15.40
CA GLU A 16 2.98 -17.46 14.32
C GLU A 16 2.11 -16.21 14.47
N MET A 17 2.70 -15.08 14.13
CA MET A 17 2.10 -13.75 14.33
C MET A 17 0.67 -13.66 13.75
N ASP A 18 0.46 -14.24 12.57
CA ASP A 18 -0.82 -14.24 11.87
C ASP A 18 -1.92 -14.99 12.63
N THR A 19 -1.57 -16.10 13.29
CA THR A 19 -2.54 -16.89 14.07
C THR A 19 -3.00 -16.11 15.30
N VAL A 20 -2.07 -15.45 15.99
CA VAL A 20 -2.40 -14.63 17.17
C VAL A 20 -3.23 -13.42 16.78
N ILE A 21 -2.93 -12.82 15.65
CA ILE A 21 -3.65 -11.68 15.11
C ILE A 21 -5.07 -12.07 14.71
N ARG A 22 -5.26 -13.19 14.02
CA ARG A 22 -6.59 -13.72 13.69
C ARG A 22 -7.42 -13.98 14.95
N GLU A 23 -6.87 -14.59 15.97
CA GLU A 23 -7.56 -14.82 17.26
C GLU A 23 -7.97 -13.51 17.96
N ILE A 24 -7.16 -12.46 17.84
CA ILE A 24 -7.50 -11.12 18.36
C ILE A 24 -8.65 -10.51 17.56
N PHE A 25 -8.67 -10.71 16.25
CA PHE A 25 -9.72 -10.17 15.38
C PHE A 25 -11.05 -10.87 15.54
N GLU A 26 -11.05 -12.18 15.71
CA GLU A 26 -12.28 -12.94 16.01
C GLU A 26 -12.96 -12.44 17.30
N LYS A 27 -12.15 -11.99 18.27
CA LYS A 27 -12.64 -11.44 19.54
C LYS A 27 -13.00 -9.95 19.49
N HIS A 28 -12.41 -9.21 18.55
CA HIS A 28 -12.56 -7.75 18.44
C HIS A 28 -12.68 -7.31 16.96
N PRO A 29 -13.78 -7.65 16.29
CA PRO A 29 -13.97 -7.39 14.85
C PRO A 29 -13.85 -5.91 14.45
N ASN A 30 -14.10 -4.98 15.38
CA ASN A 30 -13.94 -3.55 15.14
C ASN A 30 -12.48 -3.09 15.03
N ASN A 31 -11.51 -3.94 15.40
CA ASN A 31 -10.09 -3.61 15.36
C ASN A 31 -9.39 -4.09 14.08
N VAL A 32 -10.08 -4.83 13.20
CA VAL A 32 -9.51 -5.33 11.93
C VAL A 32 -9.02 -4.17 11.07
N SER A 33 -9.85 -3.13 10.89
CA SER A 33 -9.49 -1.94 10.11
C SER A 33 -8.32 -1.16 10.71
N HIS A 34 -8.19 -1.15 12.04
CA HIS A 34 -7.09 -0.50 12.73
C HIS A 34 -5.78 -1.27 12.54
N TYR A 35 -5.84 -2.59 12.53
CA TYR A 35 -4.67 -3.43 12.28
C TYR A 35 -4.21 -3.37 10.82
N GLU A 36 -5.14 -3.43 9.87
CA GLU A 36 -4.82 -3.20 8.45
C GLU A 36 -4.17 -1.84 8.24
N SER A 37 -4.64 -0.83 8.97
CA SER A 37 -4.05 0.50 9.02
C SER A 37 -2.62 0.48 9.57
N LEU A 38 -2.38 -0.25 10.67
CA LEU A 38 -1.07 -0.41 11.26
C LEU A 38 -0.12 -1.20 10.36
N LEU A 39 -0.59 -2.24 9.67
CA LEU A 39 0.22 -2.97 8.69
C LEU A 39 0.59 -2.08 7.50
N SER A 40 -0.34 -1.26 7.02
CA SER A 40 -0.09 -0.30 5.96
C SER A 40 0.87 0.82 6.40
N ALA A 41 0.74 1.27 7.65
CA ALA A 41 1.62 2.26 8.26
C ALA A 41 2.99 1.66 8.64
N LYS A 42 3.05 0.38 9.02
CA LYS A 42 4.30 -0.30 9.40
C LYS A 42 5.33 -0.29 8.27
N GLY A 43 4.90 -0.37 7.01
CA GLY A 43 5.79 -0.18 5.86
C GLY A 43 6.46 1.20 5.85
N ASN A 44 5.79 2.22 6.38
CA ASN A 44 6.34 3.57 6.51
C ASN A 44 7.13 3.77 7.83
N MET A 45 7.02 2.84 8.78
CA MET A 45 7.58 2.96 10.14
C MET A 45 8.71 1.97 10.45
N GLU A 46 9.09 1.09 9.52
CA GLU A 46 10.17 0.11 9.74
C GLU A 46 11.52 0.77 10.10
N SER A 47 11.76 2.00 9.65
CA SER A 47 12.92 2.79 10.06
C SER A 47 12.93 3.15 11.55
N PHE A 48 11.79 3.05 12.24
CA PHE A 48 11.66 3.37 13.67
C PHE A 48 11.69 2.13 14.58
N PHE A 49 11.37 0.95 14.07
CA PHE A 49 11.22 -0.26 14.89
C PHE A 49 12.26 -1.36 14.69
N GLY A 50 13.24 -1.14 13.81
CA GLY A 50 14.31 -2.11 13.53
C GLY A 50 13.82 -3.36 12.77
N SER A 51 14.62 -3.87 11.87
CA SER A 51 14.36 -5.06 11.06
C SER A 51 14.30 -6.33 11.93
N GLY A 52 13.11 -6.68 12.40
CA GLY A 52 12.85 -8.03 12.85
C GLY A 52 12.82 -8.96 11.63
N ASN A 53 13.67 -9.98 11.60
CA ASN A 53 13.68 -11.04 10.60
C ASN A 53 12.34 -11.80 10.60
N ALA A 54 11.35 -11.28 9.89
CA ALA A 54 10.20 -12.08 9.49
C ALA A 54 10.61 -12.80 8.18
N ASN A 55 10.55 -14.12 8.19
CA ASN A 55 10.83 -14.97 7.05
C ASN A 55 9.77 -14.67 5.97
N THR A 56 10.13 -13.90 4.95
CA THR A 56 9.21 -13.28 3.98
C THR A 56 8.83 -14.20 2.82
N SER A 57 9.36 -15.41 2.78
CA SER A 57 9.05 -16.38 1.72
C SER A 57 7.60 -16.91 1.76
N GLU A 58 6.95 -16.90 2.93
CA GLU A 58 5.54 -17.33 3.05
C GLU A 58 4.51 -16.22 2.76
N LEU A 59 4.91 -14.95 2.88
CA LEU A 59 4.04 -13.81 2.58
C LEU A 59 3.81 -13.59 1.06
N ILE A 60 4.66 -14.18 0.21
CA ILE A 60 4.63 -14.00 -1.25
C ILE A 60 3.46 -14.75 -1.91
N LEU A 61 2.87 -15.72 -1.22
CA LEU A 61 1.81 -16.58 -1.76
C LEU A 61 0.43 -16.36 -1.09
N ASN A 62 0.21 -15.23 -0.42
CA ASN A 62 -1.09 -14.96 0.17
C ASN A 62 -2.06 -14.43 -0.91
N PRO A 63 -3.10 -15.20 -1.30
CA PRO A 63 -4.06 -14.78 -2.32
C PRO A 63 -4.79 -13.47 -1.97
N ASP A 64 -4.82 -13.08 -0.70
CA ASP A 64 -5.41 -11.81 -0.25
C ASP A 64 -4.64 -10.57 -0.74
N PHE A 65 -3.43 -10.74 -1.28
CA PHE A 65 -2.63 -9.62 -1.80
C PHE A 65 -2.81 -9.39 -3.30
N GLU A 66 -3.36 -10.37 -3.99
CA GLU A 66 -3.53 -10.35 -5.43
C GLU A 66 -4.72 -9.48 -5.88
N ASN A 67 -4.83 -9.32 -7.19
CA ASN A 67 -5.98 -8.66 -7.80
C ASN A 67 -7.28 -9.40 -7.42
N PRO A 68 -8.23 -8.77 -6.76
CA PRO A 68 -9.47 -9.41 -6.31
C PRO A 68 -10.46 -9.70 -7.45
N GLY A 69 -9.98 -9.91 -8.68
CA GLY A 69 -10.79 -10.21 -9.85
C GLY A 69 -11.21 -8.97 -10.66
N ILE A 70 -10.53 -7.83 -10.46
CA ILE A 70 -10.80 -6.62 -11.23
C ILE A 70 -10.29 -6.79 -12.67
N ALA A 71 -11.19 -6.67 -13.64
CA ALA A 71 -10.87 -6.70 -15.05
C ALA A 71 -10.53 -5.29 -15.58
N PHE A 72 -9.43 -5.17 -16.29
CA PHE A 72 -9.00 -3.93 -16.93
C PHE A 72 -9.27 -3.99 -18.44
N ASN A 73 -10.05 -3.07 -18.96
CA ASN A 73 -10.49 -3.10 -20.37
C ASN A 73 -9.60 -2.27 -21.30
N GLU A 74 -9.02 -1.17 -20.82
CA GLU A 74 -8.11 -0.32 -21.62
C GLU A 74 -6.70 -0.95 -21.66
N GLU A 75 -6.09 -1.07 -22.83
CA GLU A 75 -4.77 -1.69 -23.02
C GLU A 75 -3.66 -1.01 -22.20
N SER A 76 -3.68 0.33 -22.09
CA SER A 76 -2.75 1.08 -21.26
C SER A 76 -2.91 0.76 -19.76
N VAL A 77 -4.15 0.58 -19.32
CA VAL A 77 -4.44 0.20 -17.92
C VAL A 77 -4.02 -1.24 -17.67
N LYS A 78 -4.28 -2.16 -18.61
CA LYS A 78 -3.78 -3.55 -18.51
C LYS A 78 -2.26 -3.59 -18.41
N ALA A 79 -1.57 -2.85 -19.29
CA ALA A 79 -0.10 -2.79 -19.25
C ALA A 79 0.42 -2.28 -17.92
N LEU A 80 -0.22 -1.23 -17.35
CA LEU A 80 0.14 -0.66 -16.06
C LEU A 80 -0.01 -1.67 -14.93
N PHE A 81 -1.15 -2.35 -14.86
CA PHE A 81 -1.41 -3.32 -13.79
C PHE A 81 -0.60 -4.60 -13.97
N ASN A 82 -0.39 -5.08 -15.21
CA ASN A 82 0.51 -6.19 -15.49
C ASN A 82 1.94 -5.92 -14.99
N GLU A 83 2.40 -4.67 -15.10
CA GLU A 83 3.71 -4.30 -14.52
C GLU A 83 3.66 -4.20 -13.00
N ALA A 84 2.66 -3.53 -12.44
CA ALA A 84 2.53 -3.33 -11.00
C ALA A 84 2.41 -4.67 -10.24
N GLU A 85 1.64 -5.61 -10.76
CA GLU A 85 1.37 -6.92 -10.16
C GLU A 85 2.61 -7.82 -10.07
N LYS A 86 3.62 -7.66 -10.93
CA LYS A 86 4.92 -8.37 -10.83
C LYS A 86 5.66 -8.09 -9.52
N HIS A 87 5.26 -7.06 -8.80
CA HIS A 87 5.90 -6.60 -7.58
C HIS A 87 5.10 -6.95 -6.31
N ILE A 88 3.93 -7.57 -6.43
CA ILE A 88 3.13 -8.05 -5.29
C ILE A 88 4.00 -8.92 -4.38
N GLY A 89 3.85 -8.73 -3.07
CA GLY A 89 4.63 -9.43 -2.05
C GLY A 89 6.01 -8.83 -1.75
N LYS A 90 6.53 -7.90 -2.57
CA LYS A 90 7.79 -7.22 -2.27
C LYS A 90 7.66 -6.26 -1.10
N LYS A 91 8.75 -6.12 -0.35
CA LYS A 91 8.78 -5.28 0.85
C LYS A 91 8.75 -3.79 0.53
N TYR A 92 8.10 -3.04 1.40
CA TYR A 92 8.29 -1.61 1.50
C TYR A 92 9.63 -1.28 2.17
N VAL A 93 10.41 -0.41 1.54
CA VAL A 93 11.62 0.18 2.14
C VAL A 93 11.64 1.66 1.79
N PHE A 94 11.62 2.52 2.79
CA PHE A 94 11.61 3.97 2.60
C PHE A 94 12.83 4.42 1.78
N GLY A 95 12.58 5.18 0.70
CA GLY A 95 13.63 5.65 -0.21
C GLY A 95 14.14 4.63 -1.23
N ALA A 96 13.66 3.37 -1.20
CA ALA A 96 14.00 2.37 -2.21
C ALA A 96 13.45 2.73 -3.59
N ASN A 97 14.14 2.24 -4.65
CA ASN A 97 13.86 2.58 -6.05
C ASN A 97 13.44 1.38 -6.92
N GLY A 98 13.29 0.19 -6.34
CA GLY A 98 13.08 -1.05 -7.11
C GLY A 98 14.40 -1.61 -7.69
N PRO A 99 14.36 -2.76 -8.37
CA PRO A 99 13.22 -3.66 -8.52
C PRO A 99 12.95 -4.57 -7.31
N ASN A 100 13.88 -4.65 -6.35
CA ASN A 100 13.81 -5.60 -5.22
C ASN A 100 12.86 -5.10 -4.12
N ASN A 101 12.94 -3.83 -3.79
CA ASN A 101 12.12 -3.16 -2.78
C ASN A 101 11.67 -1.80 -3.30
N PHE A 102 10.56 -1.30 -2.78
CA PHE A 102 9.99 -0.02 -3.19
C PHE A 102 9.55 0.79 -1.97
N ASP A 103 9.53 2.12 -2.12
CA ASP A 103 8.63 2.97 -1.36
C ASP A 103 7.36 3.27 -2.18
N CYS A 104 6.41 4.02 -1.62
CA CYS A 104 5.13 4.27 -2.26
C CYS A 104 5.28 5.00 -3.60
N SER A 105 6.12 6.01 -3.66
CA SER A 105 6.30 6.82 -4.85
C SER A 105 7.18 6.15 -5.90
N SER A 106 8.21 5.42 -5.49
CA SER A 106 9.05 4.66 -6.43
C SER A 106 8.27 3.54 -7.11
N PHE A 107 7.37 2.88 -6.39
CA PHE A 107 6.49 1.86 -6.96
C PHE A 107 5.60 2.42 -8.06
N VAL A 108 4.98 3.58 -7.83
CA VAL A 108 4.16 4.25 -8.85
C VAL A 108 5.02 4.68 -10.04
N CYS A 109 6.15 5.37 -9.80
CA CYS A 109 7.07 5.79 -10.86
C CYS A 109 7.57 4.61 -11.71
N TRP A 110 7.94 3.51 -11.06
CA TRP A 110 8.38 2.29 -11.72
C TRP A 110 7.28 1.70 -12.59
N SER A 111 6.09 1.49 -12.04
CA SER A 111 4.96 0.88 -12.74
C SER A 111 4.59 1.65 -14.00
N PHE A 112 4.48 2.98 -13.93
CA PHE A 112 4.17 3.81 -15.08
C PHE A 112 5.28 3.80 -16.13
N THR A 113 6.54 3.86 -15.71
CA THR A 113 7.68 3.89 -16.63
C THR A 113 7.87 2.55 -17.34
N HIS A 114 7.85 1.43 -16.59
CA HIS A 114 8.14 0.12 -17.17
C HIS A 114 6.95 -0.51 -17.90
N SER A 115 5.73 -0.05 -17.62
CA SER A 115 4.57 -0.39 -18.46
C SER A 115 4.56 0.34 -19.81
N GLY A 116 5.38 1.36 -19.98
CA GLY A 116 5.38 2.21 -21.19
C GLY A 116 4.24 3.24 -21.22
N VAL A 117 3.38 3.29 -20.22
CA VAL A 117 2.22 4.21 -20.19
C VAL A 117 2.67 5.66 -20.04
N LYS A 118 3.66 5.91 -19.16
CA LYS A 118 4.22 7.24 -18.97
C LYS A 118 5.65 7.12 -18.44
N ASN A 119 6.59 7.78 -19.09
CA ASN A 119 7.92 7.96 -18.49
C ASN A 119 7.81 8.88 -17.27
N MET A 120 7.95 8.31 -16.10
CA MET A 120 7.82 8.97 -14.80
C MET A 120 9.09 8.70 -13.98
N PRO A 121 10.13 9.52 -14.12
CA PRO A 121 11.36 9.39 -13.32
C PRO A 121 11.08 9.40 -11.83
N ARG A 122 11.94 8.74 -11.05
CA ARG A 122 11.82 8.64 -9.60
C ARG A 122 11.66 10.03 -8.95
N THR A 123 10.55 10.22 -8.25
CA THR A 123 10.27 11.45 -7.51
C THR A 123 9.39 11.18 -6.28
N THR A 124 9.03 12.22 -5.53
CA THR A 124 8.18 12.09 -4.33
C THR A 124 6.70 11.96 -4.70
N ALA A 125 5.87 11.45 -3.78
CA ALA A 125 4.41 11.39 -3.97
C ALA A 125 3.81 12.79 -4.24
N TYR A 126 4.34 13.82 -3.59
CA TYR A 126 3.89 15.20 -3.80
C TYR A 126 4.27 15.73 -5.20
N ASP A 127 5.47 15.43 -5.69
CA ASP A 127 5.89 15.84 -7.03
C ASP A 127 5.18 15.05 -8.13
N ILE A 128 4.84 13.77 -7.90
CA ILE A 128 3.95 13.03 -8.80
C ILE A 128 2.64 13.80 -8.98
N TYR A 129 2.01 14.21 -7.87
CA TYR A 129 0.76 14.99 -7.92
C TYR A 129 0.91 16.28 -8.69
N LYS A 130 1.94 17.07 -8.39
CA LYS A 130 2.14 18.39 -8.98
C LYS A 130 2.55 18.38 -10.46
N SER A 131 3.48 17.49 -10.79
CA SER A 131 4.18 17.53 -12.07
C SER A 131 3.60 16.59 -13.11
N TYR A 132 3.01 15.48 -12.70
CA TYR A 132 2.55 14.43 -13.59
C TYR A 132 1.03 14.29 -13.64
N CYS A 133 0.29 14.85 -12.69
CA CYS A 133 -1.14 14.66 -12.61
C CYS A 133 -1.94 15.94 -12.86
N LYS A 134 -3.14 15.75 -13.42
CA LYS A 134 -4.26 16.69 -13.33
C LYS A 134 -5.18 16.20 -12.21
N PRO A 135 -5.48 17.01 -11.20
CA PRO A 135 -6.47 16.66 -10.18
C PRO A 135 -7.82 16.35 -10.81
N ILE A 136 -8.48 15.31 -10.32
CA ILE A 136 -9.82 14.91 -10.74
C ILE A 136 -10.72 14.67 -9.52
N SER A 137 -12.02 14.77 -9.71
CA SER A 137 -12.99 14.46 -8.66
C SER A 137 -13.05 12.95 -8.39
N LYS A 138 -13.58 12.58 -7.23
CA LYS A 138 -13.79 11.17 -6.87
C LYS A 138 -14.73 10.45 -7.83
N SER A 139 -15.73 11.17 -8.37
CA SER A 139 -16.71 10.62 -9.32
C SER A 139 -16.14 10.37 -10.71
N GLU A 140 -15.01 11.03 -11.06
CA GLU A 140 -14.33 10.85 -12.34
C GLU A 140 -13.21 9.81 -12.26
N ALA A 141 -12.86 9.36 -11.05
CA ALA A 141 -11.75 8.45 -10.84
C ALA A 141 -12.05 7.08 -11.46
N LYS A 142 -11.10 6.57 -12.23
CA LYS A 142 -11.16 5.26 -12.88
C LYS A 142 -9.84 4.50 -12.72
N ALA A 143 -9.85 3.20 -13.01
CA ALA A 143 -8.65 2.39 -12.97
C ALA A 143 -7.52 3.02 -13.80
N GLY A 144 -6.30 3.00 -13.25
CA GLY A 144 -5.11 3.64 -13.80
C GLY A 144 -4.89 5.08 -13.31
N ASP A 145 -5.87 5.73 -12.68
CA ASP A 145 -5.63 7.00 -12.00
C ASP A 145 -4.78 6.80 -10.75
N ILE A 146 -4.11 7.85 -10.30
CA ILE A 146 -3.28 7.82 -9.10
C ILE A 146 -4.09 8.34 -7.92
N ILE A 147 -4.03 7.65 -6.79
CA ILE A 147 -4.67 8.05 -5.54
C ILE A 147 -3.63 8.50 -4.53
N PHE A 148 -3.91 9.60 -3.84
CA PHE A 148 -3.00 10.28 -2.93
C PHE A 148 -3.57 10.38 -1.53
N PHE A 149 -2.68 10.27 -0.53
CA PHE A 149 -3.05 10.34 0.88
C PHE A 149 -2.15 11.31 1.63
N LYS A 150 -2.70 11.89 2.70
CA LYS A 150 -2.06 12.83 3.62
C LYS A 150 -1.87 12.20 5.00
N ASN A 151 -0.90 12.72 5.76
CA ASN A 151 -0.74 12.38 7.19
C ASN A 151 -0.59 10.89 7.50
N THR A 152 -0.19 10.05 6.54
CA THR A 152 0.11 8.63 6.79
C THR A 152 1.41 8.46 7.60
N TYR A 153 2.28 9.46 7.55
CA TYR A 153 3.44 9.66 8.41
C TYR A 153 3.75 11.16 8.47
N LYS A 154 4.63 11.57 9.39
CA LYS A 154 5.07 12.96 9.48
C LYS A 154 5.96 13.30 8.29
N SER A 155 5.37 13.89 7.28
CA SER A 155 6.01 14.30 6.03
C SER A 155 6.16 15.84 6.03
N GLY A 156 7.18 16.34 5.36
CA GLY A 156 7.35 17.78 5.11
C GLY A 156 6.47 18.34 3.99
N THR A 157 5.62 17.50 3.39
CA THR A 157 4.75 17.83 2.25
C THR A 157 3.29 17.45 2.55
N PRO A 158 2.30 18.09 1.86
CA PRO A 158 0.88 17.78 2.06
C PRO A 158 0.49 16.33 1.74
N ILE A 159 1.24 15.67 0.85
CA ILE A 159 1.00 14.29 0.45
C ILE A 159 2.11 13.41 1.01
N SER A 160 1.73 12.39 1.75
CA SER A 160 2.64 11.46 2.41
C SER A 160 2.62 10.05 1.82
N HIS A 161 1.59 9.68 1.05
CA HIS A 161 1.50 8.33 0.44
C HIS A 161 0.76 8.38 -0.89
N VAL A 162 1.02 7.36 -1.73
CA VAL A 162 0.47 7.26 -3.08
C VAL A 162 0.28 5.79 -3.47
N GLY A 163 -0.77 5.54 -4.27
CA GLY A 163 -1.05 4.24 -4.89
C GLY A 163 -1.65 4.40 -6.28
N ILE A 164 -1.84 3.29 -6.99
CA ILE A 164 -2.52 3.23 -8.29
C ILE A 164 -3.95 2.75 -8.03
N TYR A 165 -4.94 3.56 -8.40
CA TYR A 165 -6.34 3.21 -8.25
C TYR A 165 -6.75 2.15 -9.25
N ALA A 166 -7.35 1.07 -8.76
CA ALA A 166 -7.73 -0.09 -9.59
C ALA A 166 -9.21 -0.05 -10.02
N GLY A 167 -9.98 0.91 -9.54
CA GLY A 167 -11.44 0.90 -9.68
C GLY A 167 -12.11 0.23 -8.48
N ASP A 168 -13.43 0.28 -8.42
CA ASP A 168 -14.28 -0.41 -7.43
C ASP A 168 -13.87 -0.20 -5.95
N GLY A 169 -13.26 0.93 -5.66
CA GLY A 169 -12.79 1.25 -4.32
C GLY A 169 -11.54 0.49 -3.90
N MET A 170 -10.75 -0.01 -4.87
CA MET A 170 -9.51 -0.72 -4.65
C MET A 170 -8.31 0.07 -5.17
N MET A 171 -7.14 -0.14 -4.59
CA MET A 171 -5.85 0.34 -5.09
C MET A 171 -4.77 -0.72 -4.92
N ILE A 172 -3.76 -0.69 -5.79
CA ILE A 172 -2.48 -1.35 -5.54
C ILE A 172 -1.47 -0.31 -5.05
N HIS A 173 -0.74 -0.63 -4.00
CA HIS A 173 0.24 0.30 -3.43
C HIS A 173 1.43 -0.43 -2.81
N ALA A 174 2.54 0.28 -2.63
CA ALA A 174 3.61 -0.21 -1.79
C ALA A 174 3.21 0.02 -0.32
N GLY A 175 2.53 -0.97 0.23
CA GLY A 175 2.40 -1.23 1.65
C GLY A 175 3.54 -2.16 2.09
N ASN A 176 3.41 -2.84 3.20
CA ASN A 176 4.31 -3.91 3.60
C ASN A 176 3.52 -5.22 3.77
N PRO A 177 3.48 -6.06 2.72
CA PRO A 177 4.09 -5.94 1.39
C PRO A 177 3.28 -5.12 0.39
N ILE A 178 3.77 -5.01 -0.88
CA ILE A 178 3.00 -4.49 -2.01
C ILE A 178 1.79 -5.39 -2.24
N ARG A 179 0.60 -4.80 -2.34
CA ARG A 179 -0.66 -5.54 -2.46
C ARG A 179 -1.83 -4.67 -2.92
N PHE A 180 -2.91 -5.32 -3.29
CA PHE A 180 -4.21 -4.66 -3.42
C PHE A 180 -4.84 -4.45 -2.05
N VAL A 181 -5.50 -3.29 -1.85
CA VAL A 181 -6.25 -2.97 -0.63
C VAL A 181 -7.49 -2.14 -0.95
N SER A 182 -8.52 -2.28 -0.13
CA SER A 182 -9.70 -1.40 -0.22
C SER A 182 -9.39 -0.01 0.35
N ILE A 183 -9.72 1.02 -0.43
CA ILE A 183 -9.64 2.42 0.02
C ILE A 183 -10.84 2.83 0.90
N ASN A 184 -11.81 1.94 1.07
CA ASN A 184 -13.03 2.21 1.82
C ASN A 184 -12.90 1.98 3.33
N THR A 185 -11.72 1.57 3.81
CA THR A 185 -11.44 1.44 5.25
C THR A 185 -11.46 2.81 5.94
N PRO A 186 -11.74 2.87 7.26
CA PRO A 186 -11.68 4.12 8.03
C PRO A 186 -10.35 4.85 7.87
N TYR A 187 -9.24 4.11 7.92
CA TYR A 187 -7.88 4.66 7.77
C TYR A 187 -7.70 5.38 6.43
N TRP A 188 -7.97 4.73 5.32
CA TRP A 188 -7.78 5.34 4.00
C TRP A 188 -8.74 6.50 3.75
N LYS A 189 -9.96 6.44 4.29
CA LYS A 189 -10.91 7.56 4.23
C LYS A 189 -10.43 8.79 4.99
N GLU A 190 -9.88 8.61 6.19
CA GLU A 190 -9.34 9.69 7.02
C GLU A 190 -8.13 10.36 6.36
N HIS A 191 -7.25 9.54 5.76
CA HIS A 191 -6.02 10.02 5.14
C HIS A 191 -6.19 10.42 3.67
N PHE A 192 -7.35 10.28 3.09
CA PHE A 192 -7.58 10.60 1.69
C PHE A 192 -7.25 12.07 1.39
N TYR A 193 -6.45 12.29 0.33
CA TYR A 193 -6.12 13.61 -0.18
C TYR A 193 -6.82 13.91 -1.49
N GLY A 194 -6.79 13.00 -2.47
CA GLY A 194 -7.40 13.20 -3.77
C GLY A 194 -6.97 12.20 -4.82
N PHE A 195 -7.53 12.34 -6.01
CA PHE A 195 -7.13 11.61 -7.20
C PHE A 195 -6.42 12.51 -8.19
N GLY A 196 -5.56 11.93 -9.02
CA GLY A 196 -4.91 12.59 -10.13
C GLY A 196 -4.81 11.69 -11.34
N ARG A 197 -5.21 12.22 -12.51
CA ARG A 197 -5.03 11.55 -13.80
C ARG A 197 -3.71 11.96 -14.40
N VAL A 198 -2.92 10.99 -14.86
CA VAL A 198 -1.65 11.24 -15.51
C VAL A 198 -1.87 11.99 -16.82
N ARG A 199 -1.04 13.02 -17.07
CA ARG A 199 -1.10 13.89 -18.27
C ARG A 199 -0.31 13.30 -19.43
#